data_69fec0834bdb87e89e42d3abc5982f6d
#
_entry.id   69fec0834bdb87e89e42d3abc5982f6d
#
_cell.length_a   1.000
_cell.length_b   1.000
_cell.length_c   1.000
_cell.angle_alpha   90.00
_cell.angle_beta   90.00
_cell.angle_gamma   90.00
#
_symmetry.space_group_name_H-M   'P 1'
#
loop_
_entity.id
_entity.type
_entity.pdbx_description
1 polymer ?
#
loop_
_entity_poly.entity_id
_entity_poly.type
_entity_poly.pdbx_seq_one_letter_code
_entity_poly.pdbx_strand_id
1 'polypeptide(L)'
;MTQQIRPLSGSEMQKLIAVAKREQAGDVVIQHATLINVYTNELMEAHIAISGKHIAYVGSELPPCSDHTLVIDGRGYVLSPGYFEPHAHSTLFFNPATFAEKALRHGTTAIVHDNLELFMRLDEEQYLEALDAFAKFPVKMFWGARLDAQTANDEMVRRFAPERIRRLLAHPFVLQVGELTDWPRLLAGDEQMIENVLSAQSFGKRVEGHFPGASWGTLNAAAAAGVRACHESIRSDDVIQRLRLGMYATLRLSPIRPDLPELVKGLLKENICWSNRLMMTTDGPTPPMLEKGMTDYLLREAMEAGLEPITAYRLVTLNPATYYGLDGELGGIAPGRLADILFLRDLRQPRPEKVMAEGKMVA
;
A
#
# COMPACT_ATOMS: atom_id res chain seq x y z
N MET A 1 16.36 4.17 7.90
CA MET A 1 15.84 3.75 6.59
C MET A 1 15.94 2.25 6.50
N THR A 2 14.95 1.61 6.00
CA THR A 2 14.80 0.17 5.95
C THR A 2 15.76 -0.48 4.98
N GLN A 3 16.19 -1.73 5.23
CA GLN A 3 16.93 -2.49 4.20
C GLN A 3 16.11 -2.66 2.91
N GLN A 4 14.77 -2.57 2.98
CA GLN A 4 13.87 -2.72 1.85
C GLN A 4 13.75 -1.44 1.00
N ILE A 5 13.67 -0.26 1.63
CA ILE A 5 13.60 1.03 0.94
C ILE A 5 14.72 1.92 1.50
N ARG A 6 15.96 1.59 1.19
CA ARG A 6 17.12 2.41 1.51
C ARG A 6 17.54 3.26 0.30
N PRO A 7 18.10 4.45 0.50
CA PRO A 7 18.72 5.18 -0.59
C PRO A 7 19.78 4.35 -1.30
N LEU A 8 19.88 4.53 -2.61
CA LEU A 8 20.97 3.98 -3.39
C LEU A 8 22.32 4.50 -2.88
N SER A 9 23.30 3.63 -2.83
CA SER A 9 24.71 4.08 -2.73
C SER A 9 25.14 4.81 -4.01
N GLY A 10 26.21 5.58 -3.93
CA GLY A 10 26.73 6.26 -5.12
C GLY A 10 27.05 5.31 -6.28
N SER A 11 27.61 4.13 -6.00
CA SER A 11 27.93 3.12 -7.02
C SER A 11 26.69 2.48 -7.64
N GLU A 12 25.66 2.20 -6.81
CA GLU A 12 24.37 1.69 -7.31
C GLU A 12 23.68 2.72 -8.21
N MET A 13 23.69 3.99 -7.82
CA MET A 13 23.12 5.07 -8.63
C MET A 13 23.88 5.24 -9.96
N GLN A 14 25.22 5.20 -9.95
CA GLN A 14 26.03 5.25 -11.18
C GLN A 14 25.70 4.10 -12.12
N LYS A 15 25.60 2.87 -11.61
CA LYS A 15 25.20 1.69 -12.39
C LYS A 15 23.79 1.86 -12.97
N LEU A 16 22.84 2.32 -12.14
CA LEU A 16 21.46 2.54 -12.56
C LEU A 16 21.39 3.55 -13.72
N ILE A 17 22.14 4.67 -13.63
CA ILE A 17 22.21 5.67 -14.69
C ILE A 17 22.81 5.09 -15.98
N ALA A 18 23.90 4.32 -15.90
CA ALA A 18 24.54 3.71 -17.06
C ALA A 18 23.60 2.71 -17.78
N VAL A 19 22.85 1.91 -17.01
CA VAL A 19 21.83 1.00 -17.56
C VAL A 19 20.67 1.80 -18.17
N ALA A 20 20.20 2.87 -17.52
CA ALA A 20 19.15 3.74 -18.04
C ALA A 20 19.53 4.39 -19.38
N LYS A 21 20.79 4.80 -19.53
CA LYS A 21 21.36 5.33 -20.78
C LYS A 21 21.66 4.25 -21.82
N ARG A 22 21.49 2.97 -21.46
CA ARG A 22 21.83 1.80 -22.30
C ARG A 22 23.33 1.69 -22.65
N GLU A 23 24.17 2.31 -21.85
CA GLU A 23 25.64 2.20 -21.94
C GLU A 23 26.15 0.92 -21.28
N GLN A 24 25.33 0.31 -20.40
CA GLN A 24 25.61 -0.94 -19.69
C GLN A 24 24.39 -1.86 -19.72
N ALA A 25 24.62 -3.17 -19.76
CA ALA A 25 23.57 -4.18 -19.65
C ALA A 25 22.95 -4.18 -18.24
N GLY A 26 21.63 -4.39 -18.18
CA GLY A 26 20.92 -4.62 -16.92
C GLY A 26 21.14 -6.03 -16.38
N ASP A 27 20.81 -6.23 -15.11
CA ASP A 27 20.82 -7.57 -14.50
C ASP A 27 19.61 -8.41 -14.99
N VAL A 28 18.45 -7.75 -15.25
CA VAL A 28 17.26 -8.33 -15.87
C VAL A 28 16.77 -7.42 -16.99
N VAL A 29 16.36 -8.00 -18.10
CA VAL A 29 15.69 -7.28 -19.21
C VAL A 29 14.38 -8.00 -19.55
N ILE A 30 13.27 -7.30 -19.41
CA ILE A 30 11.95 -7.77 -19.87
C ILE A 30 11.72 -7.16 -21.25
N GLN A 31 11.53 -8.00 -22.25
CA GLN A 31 11.38 -7.59 -23.64
C GLN A 31 9.94 -7.73 -24.10
N HIS A 32 9.51 -6.84 -25.02
CA HIS A 32 8.21 -6.91 -25.70
C HIS A 32 7.02 -7.00 -24.72
N ALA A 33 7.02 -6.17 -23.69
CA ALA A 33 5.94 -6.16 -22.71
C ALA A 33 4.90 -5.08 -23.03
N THR A 34 3.64 -5.39 -22.78
CA THR A 34 2.59 -4.38 -22.61
C THR A 34 2.50 -4.04 -21.15
N LEU A 35 2.69 -2.79 -20.76
CA LEU A 35 2.64 -2.38 -19.36
C LEU A 35 1.45 -1.44 -19.09
N ILE A 36 0.90 -1.53 -17.88
CA ILE A 36 -0.06 -0.58 -17.35
C ILE A 36 0.71 0.64 -16.85
N ASN A 37 0.62 1.74 -17.58
CA ASN A 37 1.16 3.01 -17.13
C ASN A 37 0.13 3.73 -16.24
N VAL A 38 0.29 3.57 -14.93
CA VAL A 38 -0.61 4.16 -13.92
C VAL A 38 -0.45 5.68 -13.78
N TYR A 39 0.61 6.27 -14.35
CA TYR A 39 0.83 7.72 -14.33
C TYR A 39 0.01 8.45 -15.39
N THR A 40 -0.08 7.86 -16.60
CA THR A 40 -0.77 8.43 -17.76
C THR A 40 -2.12 7.79 -18.05
N ASN A 41 -2.47 6.73 -17.31
CA ASN A 41 -3.72 5.96 -17.46
C ASN A 41 -3.85 5.30 -18.83
N GLU A 42 -2.77 4.65 -19.30
CA GLU A 42 -2.73 4.01 -20.62
C GLU A 42 -2.01 2.66 -20.59
N LEU A 43 -2.20 1.86 -21.64
CA LEU A 43 -1.34 0.71 -21.93
C LEU A 43 -0.24 1.15 -22.90
N MET A 44 1.01 0.76 -22.63
CA MET A 44 2.11 1.05 -23.55
C MET A 44 3.01 -0.16 -23.76
N GLU A 45 3.46 -0.33 -25.00
CA GLU A 45 4.48 -1.31 -25.35
C GLU A 45 5.86 -0.79 -24.92
N ALA A 46 6.61 -1.63 -24.21
CA ALA A 46 7.95 -1.24 -23.73
C ALA A 46 8.85 -2.43 -23.48
N HIS A 47 10.15 -2.12 -23.47
CA HIS A 47 11.19 -2.94 -22.86
C HIS A 47 11.55 -2.35 -21.50
N ILE A 48 11.92 -3.20 -20.55
CA ILE A 48 12.28 -2.78 -19.20
C ILE A 48 13.67 -3.36 -18.87
N ALA A 49 14.60 -2.51 -18.42
CA ALA A 49 15.85 -2.98 -17.84
C ALA A 49 15.90 -2.70 -16.34
N ILE A 50 16.39 -3.67 -15.59
CA ILE A 50 16.49 -3.66 -14.13
C ILE A 50 17.95 -3.77 -13.74
N SER A 51 18.37 -2.96 -12.76
CA SER A 51 19.68 -3.03 -12.14
C SER A 51 19.53 -3.19 -10.64
N GLY A 52 20.03 -4.32 -10.10
CA GLY A 52 19.81 -4.69 -8.72
C GLY A 52 18.33 -4.84 -8.40
N LYS A 53 17.84 -3.99 -7.50
CA LYS A 53 16.43 -3.99 -7.10
C LYS A 53 15.56 -2.99 -7.88
N HIS A 54 16.17 -2.11 -8.69
CA HIS A 54 15.48 -0.96 -9.26
C HIS A 54 15.32 -1.06 -10.77
N ILE A 55 14.20 -0.56 -11.26
CA ILE A 55 13.96 -0.33 -12.68
C ILE A 55 14.90 0.79 -13.13
N ALA A 56 15.72 0.52 -14.15
CA ALA A 56 16.63 1.48 -14.73
C ALA A 56 16.04 2.15 -15.97
N TYR A 57 15.38 1.35 -16.83
CA TYR A 57 14.88 1.83 -18.12
C TYR A 57 13.51 1.27 -18.41
N VAL A 58 12.67 2.11 -19.00
CA VAL A 58 11.37 1.74 -19.59
C VAL A 58 11.25 2.51 -20.91
N GLY A 59 11.09 1.82 -22.03
CA GLY A 59 10.99 2.48 -23.32
C GLY A 59 10.91 1.53 -24.50
N SER A 60 10.76 2.09 -25.72
CA SER A 60 10.58 1.33 -26.95
C SER A 60 11.85 0.70 -27.53
N GLU A 61 13.01 1.19 -27.11
CA GLU A 61 14.28 0.67 -27.63
C GLU A 61 14.78 -0.49 -26.78
N LEU A 62 15.28 -1.54 -27.44
CA LEU A 62 15.76 -2.75 -26.76
C LEU A 62 17.04 -2.44 -25.95
N PRO A 63 17.04 -2.65 -24.61
CA PRO A 63 18.23 -2.49 -23.81
C PRO A 63 19.30 -3.53 -24.14
N PRO A 64 20.60 -3.21 -23.99
CA PRO A 64 21.68 -4.18 -24.19
C PRO A 64 21.60 -5.29 -23.13
N CYS A 65 21.98 -6.49 -23.57
CA CYS A 65 22.09 -7.68 -22.71
C CYS A 65 23.55 -8.15 -22.72
N SER A 66 23.99 -8.77 -21.63
CA SER A 66 25.24 -9.50 -21.50
C SER A 66 24.97 -10.99 -21.24
N ASP A 67 26.02 -11.81 -21.20
CA ASP A 67 25.89 -13.23 -20.86
C ASP A 67 25.33 -13.47 -19.44
N HIS A 68 25.34 -12.45 -18.58
CA HIS A 68 24.81 -12.50 -17.21
C HIS A 68 23.40 -11.91 -17.09
N THR A 69 22.86 -11.31 -18.16
CA THR A 69 21.52 -10.71 -18.14
C THR A 69 20.44 -11.77 -18.19
N LEU A 70 19.55 -11.79 -17.20
CA LEU A 70 18.33 -12.58 -17.29
C LEU A 70 17.35 -11.91 -18.26
N VAL A 71 17.13 -12.54 -19.40
CA VAL A 71 16.15 -12.05 -20.39
C VAL A 71 14.81 -12.75 -20.19
N ILE A 72 13.76 -11.95 -20.06
CA ILE A 72 12.37 -12.41 -19.88
C ILE A 72 11.56 -11.94 -21.09
N ASP A 73 10.90 -12.85 -21.77
CA ASP A 73 9.94 -12.53 -22.83
C ASP A 73 8.61 -12.09 -22.20
N GLY A 74 8.23 -10.84 -22.42
CA GLY A 74 6.99 -10.23 -21.91
C GLY A 74 5.79 -10.41 -22.85
N ARG A 75 5.97 -11.01 -24.03
CA ARG A 75 4.87 -11.22 -24.99
C ARG A 75 3.75 -12.07 -24.38
N GLY A 76 2.53 -11.64 -24.58
CA GLY A 76 1.34 -12.31 -24.04
C GLY A 76 1.10 -12.02 -22.55
N TYR A 77 1.85 -11.07 -21.97
CA TYR A 77 1.60 -10.55 -20.63
C TYR A 77 1.29 -9.06 -20.66
N VAL A 78 0.41 -8.66 -19.74
CA VAL A 78 0.23 -7.28 -19.34
C VAL A 78 0.95 -7.10 -18.00
N LEU A 79 1.90 -6.17 -17.94
CA LEU A 79 2.67 -5.93 -16.72
C LEU A 79 1.99 -4.85 -15.86
N SER A 80 1.77 -5.17 -14.61
CA SER A 80 1.26 -4.24 -13.57
C SER A 80 2.34 -3.96 -12.55
N PRO A 81 2.37 -2.77 -11.92
CA PRO A 81 3.08 -2.60 -10.66
C PRO A 81 2.58 -3.58 -9.60
N GLY A 82 3.44 -3.95 -8.65
CA GLY A 82 3.03 -4.72 -7.48
C GLY A 82 1.92 -4.01 -6.71
N TYR A 83 0.93 -4.77 -6.23
CA TYR A 83 -0.20 -4.21 -5.49
C TYR A 83 0.22 -3.77 -4.09
N PHE A 84 -0.42 -2.72 -3.63
CA PHE A 84 -0.22 -2.14 -2.32
C PHE A 84 -1.53 -2.21 -1.52
N GLU A 85 -1.55 -3.00 -0.46
CA GLU A 85 -2.64 -3.06 0.52
C GLU A 85 -2.41 -1.96 1.57
N PRO A 86 -3.24 -0.90 1.63
CA PRO A 86 -3.00 0.23 2.52
C PRO A 86 -3.44 -0.01 3.97
N HIS A 87 -4.22 -1.06 4.25
CA HIS A 87 -4.73 -1.34 5.59
C HIS A 87 -5.13 -2.80 5.75
N ALA A 88 -4.46 -3.55 6.63
CA ALA A 88 -4.78 -4.95 6.88
C ALA A 88 -4.55 -5.37 8.34
N HIS A 89 -5.46 -6.20 8.87
CA HIS A 89 -5.36 -6.85 10.18
C HIS A 89 -4.76 -8.26 10.06
N SER A 90 -3.57 -8.39 9.52
CA SER A 90 -2.99 -9.69 9.16
C SER A 90 -2.66 -10.58 10.36
N THR A 91 -2.28 -9.98 11.50
CA THR A 91 -1.85 -10.72 12.68
C THR A 91 -2.99 -11.34 13.48
N LEU A 92 -4.24 -10.98 13.17
CA LEU A 92 -5.41 -11.52 13.86
C LEU A 92 -5.65 -13.01 13.55
N PHE A 93 -5.46 -13.42 12.29
CA PHE A 93 -5.80 -14.76 11.82
C PHE A 93 -4.63 -15.53 11.20
N PHE A 94 -3.50 -14.90 10.95
CA PHE A 94 -2.40 -15.48 10.20
C PHE A 94 -1.07 -15.38 10.92
N ASN A 95 -0.21 -16.35 10.65
CA ASN A 95 1.22 -16.17 10.85
C ASN A 95 1.73 -15.19 9.78
N PRO A 96 2.51 -14.14 10.15
CA PRO A 96 3.00 -13.14 9.21
C PRO A 96 3.75 -13.68 8.01
N ALA A 97 4.56 -14.74 8.18
CA ALA A 97 5.32 -15.34 7.07
C ALA A 97 4.39 -16.03 6.06
N THR A 98 3.43 -16.82 6.55
CA THR A 98 2.45 -17.51 5.70
C THR A 98 1.55 -16.50 4.98
N PHE A 99 1.16 -15.43 5.68
CA PHE A 99 0.38 -14.35 5.09
C PHE A 99 1.16 -13.65 3.98
N ALA A 100 2.42 -13.31 4.22
CA ALA A 100 3.29 -12.68 3.23
C ALA A 100 3.44 -13.54 1.96
N GLU A 101 3.64 -14.86 2.09
CA GLU A 101 3.71 -15.78 0.96
C GLU A 101 2.40 -15.78 0.15
N LYS A 102 1.26 -15.87 0.82
CA LYS A 102 -0.05 -15.83 0.16
C LYS A 102 -0.28 -14.48 -0.51
N ALA A 103 0.03 -13.37 0.15
CA ALA A 103 -0.09 -12.02 -0.39
C ALA A 103 0.70 -11.86 -1.71
N LEU A 104 1.95 -12.35 -1.75
CA LEU A 104 2.77 -12.34 -2.97
C LEU A 104 2.12 -13.12 -4.11
N ARG A 105 1.61 -14.32 -3.85
CA ARG A 105 0.92 -15.14 -4.86
C ARG A 105 -0.32 -14.46 -5.44
N HIS A 106 -0.89 -13.51 -4.72
CA HIS A 106 -1.98 -12.64 -5.17
C HIS A 106 -1.51 -11.27 -5.68
N GLY A 107 -0.19 -11.08 -5.86
CA GLY A 107 0.40 -9.86 -6.42
C GLY A 107 0.58 -8.72 -5.44
N THR A 108 0.27 -8.89 -4.16
CA THR A 108 0.47 -7.85 -3.14
C THR A 108 1.92 -7.84 -2.68
N THR A 109 2.67 -6.79 -3.02
CA THR A 109 4.10 -6.65 -2.71
C THR A 109 4.39 -5.66 -1.59
N ALA A 110 3.39 -4.87 -1.19
CA ALA A 110 3.48 -3.93 -0.07
C ALA A 110 2.19 -3.93 0.75
N ILE A 111 2.30 -3.88 2.07
CA ILE A 111 1.15 -3.93 2.99
C ILE A 111 1.42 -3.00 4.17
N VAL A 112 0.42 -2.22 4.58
CA VAL A 112 0.41 -1.53 5.86
C VAL A 112 -0.47 -2.30 6.83
N HIS A 113 0.13 -2.78 7.91
CA HIS A 113 -0.55 -3.60 8.92
C HIS A 113 -1.02 -2.74 10.09
N ASP A 114 -2.28 -2.90 10.44
CA ASP A 114 -2.74 -2.64 11.79
C ASP A 114 -2.54 -3.90 12.64
N ASN A 115 -1.95 -3.74 13.80
CA ASN A 115 -1.46 -4.87 14.60
C ASN A 115 -1.67 -4.64 16.10
N LEU A 116 -2.85 -4.18 16.47
CA LEU A 116 -3.23 -3.94 17.86
C LEU A 116 -2.86 -5.12 18.77
N GLU A 117 -3.05 -6.35 18.30
CA GLU A 117 -2.79 -7.57 19.06
C GLU A 117 -1.31 -7.73 19.45
N LEU A 118 -0.40 -7.46 18.50
CA LEU A 118 1.04 -7.49 18.78
C LEU A 118 1.43 -6.34 19.73
N PHE A 119 0.91 -5.14 19.45
CA PHE A 119 1.15 -3.95 20.27
C PHE A 119 0.73 -4.16 21.73
N MET A 120 -0.39 -4.85 21.96
CA MET A 120 -0.92 -5.12 23.28
C MET A 120 -0.19 -6.23 24.02
N ARG A 121 0.45 -7.18 23.33
CA ARG A 121 1.06 -8.37 23.92
C ARG A 121 2.56 -8.24 24.12
N LEU A 122 3.26 -7.58 23.21
CA LEU A 122 4.71 -7.42 23.24
C LEU A 122 5.09 -6.19 24.07
N ASP A 123 6.23 -6.25 24.74
CA ASP A 123 6.87 -5.04 25.19
C ASP A 123 7.45 -4.25 24.00
N GLU A 124 8.00 -3.08 24.26
CA GLU A 124 8.46 -2.18 23.20
C GLU A 124 9.63 -2.75 22.42
N GLU A 125 10.62 -3.34 23.09
CA GLU A 125 11.81 -3.90 22.46
C GLU A 125 11.44 -5.10 21.59
N GLN A 126 10.68 -6.03 22.11
CA GLN A 126 10.16 -7.20 21.39
C GLN A 126 9.33 -6.77 20.18
N TYR A 127 8.54 -5.70 20.29
CA TYR A 127 7.75 -5.19 19.19
C TYR A 127 8.65 -4.66 18.06
N LEU A 128 9.63 -3.82 18.37
CA LEU A 128 10.56 -3.26 17.37
C LEU A 128 11.40 -4.36 16.70
N GLU A 129 11.89 -5.35 17.48
CA GLU A 129 12.60 -6.52 16.95
C GLU A 129 11.72 -7.33 16.00
N ALA A 130 10.42 -7.48 16.30
CA ALA A 130 9.48 -8.17 15.43
C ALA A 130 9.31 -7.42 14.09
N LEU A 131 9.21 -6.08 14.11
CA LEU A 131 9.15 -5.28 12.89
C LEU A 131 10.39 -5.47 12.02
N ASP A 132 11.58 -5.48 12.61
CA ASP A 132 12.84 -5.72 11.89
C ASP A 132 12.92 -7.16 11.32
N ALA A 133 12.37 -8.14 12.02
CA ALA A 133 12.31 -9.51 11.54
C ALA A 133 11.37 -9.64 10.34
N PHE A 134 10.21 -8.99 10.37
CA PHE A 134 9.24 -9.00 9.26
C PHE A 134 9.76 -8.26 8.02
N ALA A 135 10.64 -7.29 8.20
CA ALA A 135 11.29 -6.60 7.09
C ALA A 135 12.17 -7.49 6.20
N LYS A 136 12.45 -8.72 6.61
CA LYS A 136 13.24 -9.70 5.82
C LYS A 136 12.39 -10.45 4.80
N PHE A 137 11.08 -10.35 4.86
CA PHE A 137 10.21 -10.96 3.86
C PHE A 137 10.25 -10.19 2.54
N PRO A 138 10.00 -10.84 1.40
CA PRO A 138 9.98 -10.17 0.11
C PRO A 138 8.79 -9.23 -0.09
N VAL A 139 7.75 -9.31 0.75
CA VAL A 139 6.68 -8.30 0.88
C VAL A 139 7.18 -7.17 1.76
N LYS A 140 6.99 -5.93 1.33
CA LYS A 140 7.28 -4.75 2.15
C LYS A 140 6.19 -4.62 3.21
N MET A 141 6.52 -4.96 4.45
CA MET A 141 5.61 -4.91 5.58
C MET A 141 5.81 -3.60 6.34
N PHE A 142 4.83 -2.73 6.24
CA PHE A 142 4.75 -1.49 6.99
C PHE A 142 3.71 -1.59 8.10
N TRP A 143 3.73 -0.64 9.04
CA TRP A 143 2.97 -0.77 10.26
C TRP A 143 2.29 0.55 10.65
N GLY A 144 1.14 0.43 11.32
CA GLY A 144 0.51 1.51 12.05
C GLY A 144 0.89 1.48 13.53
N ALA A 145 1.10 2.65 14.14
CA ALA A 145 1.15 2.76 15.59
C ALA A 145 -0.25 3.09 16.11
N ARG A 146 -0.84 2.22 16.90
CA ARG A 146 -2.14 2.46 17.54
C ARG A 146 -2.04 3.56 18.60
N LEU A 147 -3.11 4.34 18.76
CA LEU A 147 -3.22 5.40 19.77
C LEU A 147 -4.22 5.06 20.87
N ASP A 148 -5.01 4.04 20.69
CA ASP A 148 -6.03 3.60 21.65
C ASP A 148 -6.15 2.09 21.73
N ALA A 149 -6.65 1.60 22.89
CA ALA A 149 -6.76 0.19 23.22
C ALA A 149 -8.11 -0.44 22.80
N GLN A 150 -9.04 0.35 22.30
CA GLN A 150 -10.44 -0.07 22.09
C GLN A 150 -11.08 -0.65 23.38
N THR A 151 -10.59 -0.25 24.56
CA THR A 151 -11.09 -0.68 25.86
C THR A 151 -10.87 0.41 26.89
N ALA A 152 -11.72 0.43 27.93
CA ALA A 152 -11.61 1.35 29.07
C ALA A 152 -10.70 0.85 30.19
N ASN A 153 -9.86 -0.16 29.96
CA ASN A 153 -8.95 -0.69 30.96
C ASN A 153 -7.73 0.23 31.14
N ASP A 154 -7.54 0.80 32.32
CA ASP A 154 -6.46 1.75 32.65
C ASP A 154 -5.05 1.20 32.43
N GLU A 155 -4.83 -0.09 32.66
CA GLU A 155 -3.53 -0.72 32.40
C GLU A 155 -3.25 -0.74 30.89
N MET A 156 -4.27 -1.03 30.10
CA MET A 156 -4.16 -1.04 28.65
C MET A 156 -3.94 0.39 28.12
N VAL A 157 -4.65 1.39 28.66
CA VAL A 157 -4.49 2.80 28.25
C VAL A 157 -3.05 3.29 28.47
N ARG A 158 -2.38 2.87 29.54
CA ARG A 158 -0.96 3.23 29.79
C ARG A 158 0.00 2.74 28.71
N ARG A 159 -0.35 1.69 27.96
CA ARG A 159 0.48 1.22 26.82
C ARG A 159 0.51 2.20 25.65
N PHE A 160 -0.39 3.18 25.63
CA PHE A 160 -0.46 4.22 24.59
C PHE A 160 0.13 5.57 25.06
N ALA A 161 1.00 5.54 26.07
CA ALA A 161 1.70 6.71 26.55
C ALA A 161 2.53 7.38 25.44
N PRO A 162 2.60 8.73 25.38
CA PRO A 162 3.26 9.46 24.31
C PRO A 162 4.72 9.05 24.07
N GLU A 163 5.46 8.72 25.13
CA GLU A 163 6.86 8.30 25.01
C GLU A 163 7.00 7.01 24.20
N ARG A 164 6.14 6.02 24.44
CA ARG A 164 6.14 4.76 23.71
C ARG A 164 5.72 4.98 22.26
N ILE A 165 4.64 5.73 22.04
CA ILE A 165 4.18 6.05 20.68
C ILE A 165 5.25 6.77 19.88
N ARG A 166 5.94 7.74 20.49
CA ARG A 166 7.03 8.48 19.83
C ARG A 166 8.18 7.57 19.40
N ARG A 167 8.55 6.57 20.23
CA ARG A 167 9.60 5.61 19.87
C ARG A 167 9.17 4.72 18.70
N LEU A 168 7.93 4.27 18.69
CA LEU A 168 7.40 3.49 17.56
C LEU A 168 7.35 4.32 16.28
N LEU A 169 6.93 5.58 16.36
CA LEU A 169 6.88 6.51 15.22
C LEU A 169 8.27 6.80 14.64
N ALA A 170 9.33 6.75 15.46
CA ALA A 170 10.70 6.88 14.98
C ALA A 170 11.15 5.69 14.12
N HIS A 171 10.47 4.54 14.24
CA HIS A 171 10.81 3.37 13.46
C HIS A 171 10.47 3.58 11.97
N PRO A 172 11.39 3.26 11.05
CA PRO A 172 11.21 3.56 9.63
C PRO A 172 10.07 2.76 8.97
N PHE A 173 9.72 1.58 9.49
CA PHE A 173 8.61 0.77 8.97
C PHE A 173 7.23 1.20 9.48
N VAL A 174 7.16 2.08 10.47
CA VAL A 174 5.90 2.67 10.92
C VAL A 174 5.58 3.86 10.04
N LEU A 175 4.51 3.80 9.25
CA LEU A 175 4.13 4.82 8.28
C LEU A 175 3.02 5.74 8.76
N GLN A 176 2.22 5.28 9.73
CA GLN A 176 1.06 6.02 10.21
C GLN A 176 0.77 5.76 11.68
N VAL A 177 -0.07 6.59 12.26
CA VAL A 177 -0.86 6.26 13.44
C VAL A 177 -2.27 5.87 13.00
N GLY A 178 -2.89 5.02 13.78
CA GLY A 178 -4.22 4.50 13.50
C GLY A 178 -4.18 3.00 13.32
N GLU A 179 -5.29 2.41 13.23
CA GLU A 179 -6.66 2.89 13.09
C GLU A 179 -7.09 3.70 14.33
N LEU A 180 -7.43 4.99 14.17
CA LEU A 180 -7.90 5.82 15.28
C LEU A 180 -9.40 5.53 15.52
N THR A 181 -9.69 4.66 16.47
CA THR A 181 -11.06 4.28 16.84
C THR A 181 -11.63 5.15 17.96
N ASP A 182 -10.79 5.63 18.88
CA ASP A 182 -11.20 6.54 19.95
C ASP A 182 -11.10 8.02 19.53
N TRP A 183 -11.52 8.31 18.29
CA TRP A 183 -11.61 9.67 17.79
C TRP A 183 -12.51 10.60 18.64
N PRO A 184 -13.54 10.11 19.39
CA PRO A 184 -14.28 11.01 20.28
C PRO A 184 -13.39 11.68 21.32
N ARG A 185 -12.40 10.99 21.89
CA ARG A 185 -11.44 11.59 22.80
C ARG A 185 -10.61 12.69 22.13
N LEU A 186 -10.09 12.41 20.91
CA LEU A 186 -9.36 13.42 20.14
C LEU A 186 -10.21 14.69 19.92
N LEU A 187 -11.47 14.52 19.48
CA LEU A 187 -12.36 15.63 19.20
C LEU A 187 -12.89 16.32 20.46
N ALA A 188 -12.84 15.66 21.61
CA ALA A 188 -13.11 16.27 22.92
C ALA A 188 -11.91 17.06 23.48
N GLY A 189 -10.76 17.04 22.80
CA GLY A 189 -9.58 17.79 23.21
C GLY A 189 -8.69 17.06 24.23
N ASP A 190 -8.73 15.71 24.26
CA ASP A 190 -7.85 14.90 25.13
C ASP A 190 -6.38 15.19 24.82
N GLU A 191 -5.63 15.65 25.85
CA GLU A 191 -4.26 16.10 25.69
C GLU A 191 -3.32 15.00 25.19
N GLN A 192 -3.46 13.76 25.71
CA GLN A 192 -2.64 12.61 25.28
C GLN A 192 -2.87 12.26 23.83
N MET A 193 -4.13 12.24 23.39
CA MET A 193 -4.48 11.95 21.99
C MET A 193 -3.94 13.02 21.06
N ILE A 194 -4.07 14.29 21.44
CA ILE A 194 -3.51 15.42 20.68
C ILE A 194 -1.99 15.31 20.59
N GLU A 195 -1.30 15.05 21.69
CA GLU A 195 0.17 14.88 21.70
C GLU A 195 0.61 13.73 20.79
N ASN A 196 -0.08 12.61 20.81
CA ASN A 196 0.22 11.45 19.97
C ASN A 196 0.03 11.78 18.47
N VAL A 197 -1.05 12.49 18.11
CA VAL A 197 -1.30 12.94 16.73
C VAL A 197 -0.23 13.95 16.28
N LEU A 198 0.11 14.92 17.12
CA LEU A 198 1.18 15.90 16.82
C LEU A 198 2.54 15.21 16.68
N SER A 199 2.82 14.20 17.49
CA SER A 199 4.03 13.40 17.36
C SER A 199 4.07 12.69 16.00
N ALA A 200 2.98 12.07 15.55
CA ALA A 200 2.91 11.46 14.23
C ALA A 200 3.21 12.48 13.11
N GLN A 201 2.61 13.66 13.18
CA GLN A 201 2.84 14.72 12.22
C GLN A 201 4.30 15.21 12.21
N SER A 202 4.95 15.32 13.40
CA SER A 202 6.36 15.73 13.51
C SER A 202 7.33 14.75 12.89
N PHE A 203 6.99 13.46 12.85
CA PHE A 203 7.73 12.41 12.14
C PHE A 203 7.33 12.28 10.66
N GLY A 204 6.45 13.15 10.15
CA GLY A 204 5.93 13.08 8.77
C GLY A 204 5.03 11.85 8.52
N LYS A 205 4.52 11.22 9.59
CA LYS A 205 3.66 10.05 9.49
C LYS A 205 2.20 10.44 9.25
N ARG A 206 1.42 9.53 8.67
CA ARG A 206 0.00 9.74 8.39
C ARG A 206 -0.85 9.47 9.63
N VAL A 207 -2.06 10.03 9.65
CA VAL A 207 -3.09 9.74 10.65
C VAL A 207 -4.28 9.15 9.91
N GLU A 208 -4.57 7.89 10.17
CA GLU A 208 -5.72 7.18 9.64
C GLU A 208 -6.81 7.08 10.69
N GLY A 209 -8.05 7.32 10.29
CA GLY A 209 -9.20 7.29 11.18
C GLY A 209 -10.20 6.20 10.85
N HIS A 210 -10.91 5.78 11.87
CA HIS A 210 -12.02 4.84 11.80
C HIS A 210 -13.31 5.58 12.19
N PHE A 211 -14.02 6.16 11.19
CA PHE A 211 -15.16 7.06 11.40
C PHE A 211 -16.45 6.52 10.77
N PRO A 212 -17.02 5.41 11.26
CA PRO A 212 -18.29 4.90 10.75
C PRO A 212 -19.42 5.89 11.06
N GLY A 213 -20.24 6.22 10.05
CA GLY A 213 -21.40 7.09 10.21
C GLY A 213 -21.12 8.52 10.67
N ALA A 214 -19.88 9.00 10.52
CA ALA A 214 -19.49 10.33 10.93
C ALA A 214 -20.28 11.43 10.20
N SER A 215 -20.75 12.41 10.95
CA SER A 215 -21.41 13.60 10.41
C SER A 215 -20.40 14.49 9.67
N TRP A 216 -20.91 15.40 8.83
CA TRP A 216 -20.09 16.43 8.19
C TRP A 216 -19.27 17.26 9.19
N GLY A 217 -19.89 17.62 10.34
CA GLY A 217 -19.19 18.35 11.40
C GLY A 217 -18.06 17.53 12.03
N THR A 218 -18.31 16.25 12.29
CA THR A 218 -17.30 15.30 12.81
C THR A 218 -16.12 15.16 11.85
N LEU A 219 -16.40 14.98 10.55
CA LEU A 219 -15.34 14.86 9.53
C LEU A 219 -14.52 16.15 9.39
N ASN A 220 -15.16 17.33 9.49
CA ASN A 220 -14.43 18.62 9.52
C ASN A 220 -13.47 18.68 10.71
N ALA A 221 -13.94 18.35 11.92
CA ALA A 221 -13.11 18.35 13.11
C ALA A 221 -11.96 17.35 13.01
N ALA A 222 -12.22 16.14 12.50
CA ALA A 222 -11.20 15.13 12.27
C ALA A 222 -10.14 15.59 11.25
N ALA A 223 -10.55 16.15 10.12
CA ALA A 223 -9.64 16.67 9.11
C ALA A 223 -8.80 17.85 9.66
N ALA A 224 -9.41 18.74 10.46
CA ALA A 224 -8.71 19.83 11.13
C ALA A 224 -7.70 19.32 12.17
N ALA A 225 -8.00 18.22 12.88
CA ALA A 225 -7.09 17.55 13.79
C ALA A 225 -5.96 16.79 13.05
N GLY A 226 -5.99 16.73 11.72
CA GLY A 226 -4.93 16.12 10.91
C GLY A 226 -5.17 14.69 10.45
N VAL A 227 -6.36 14.16 10.65
CA VAL A 227 -6.74 12.86 10.06
C VAL A 227 -6.78 12.99 8.54
N ARG A 228 -6.09 12.10 7.83
CA ARG A 228 -5.89 12.20 6.38
C ARG A 228 -6.59 11.12 5.57
N ALA A 229 -6.94 9.98 6.18
CA ALA A 229 -7.62 8.89 5.51
C ALA A 229 -8.68 8.25 6.42
N CYS A 230 -9.66 7.57 5.80
CA CYS A 230 -10.64 6.75 6.50
C CYS A 230 -11.18 5.66 5.58
N HIS A 231 -11.28 4.42 6.09
CA HIS A 231 -11.78 3.26 5.35
C HIS A 231 -13.24 2.89 5.72
N GLU A 232 -13.93 3.71 6.53
CA GLU A 232 -15.25 3.43 7.09
C GLU A 232 -16.42 4.13 6.33
N SER A 233 -16.37 4.10 4.99
CA SER A 233 -17.50 4.54 4.17
C SER A 233 -18.41 3.38 3.82
N ILE A 234 -19.72 3.53 4.02
CA ILE A 234 -20.73 2.52 3.70
C ILE A 234 -21.47 2.87 2.41
N ARG A 235 -21.66 4.17 2.17
CA ARG A 235 -22.36 4.71 0.99
C ARG A 235 -21.42 5.62 0.21
N SER A 236 -21.70 5.77 -1.07
CA SER A 236 -20.92 6.69 -1.92
C SER A 236 -20.91 8.14 -1.40
N ASP A 237 -22.00 8.61 -0.80
CA ASP A 237 -22.05 9.92 -0.15
C ASP A 237 -21.02 10.07 0.98
N ASP A 238 -20.78 9.00 1.75
CA ASP A 238 -19.78 9.01 2.82
C ASP A 238 -18.37 9.16 2.23
N VAL A 239 -18.10 8.51 1.09
CA VAL A 239 -16.84 8.65 0.34
C VAL A 239 -16.68 10.09 -0.16
N ILE A 240 -17.73 10.63 -0.81
CA ILE A 240 -17.73 11.97 -1.39
C ILE A 240 -17.49 13.04 -0.33
N GLN A 241 -18.09 12.90 0.84
CA GLN A 241 -17.86 13.82 1.96
C GLN A 241 -16.40 13.87 2.38
N ARG A 242 -15.73 12.72 2.47
CA ARG A 242 -14.30 12.64 2.79
C ARG A 242 -13.44 13.29 1.71
N LEU A 243 -13.70 12.99 0.45
CA LEU A 243 -12.99 13.59 -0.68
C LEU A 243 -13.14 15.12 -0.72
N ARG A 244 -14.35 15.64 -0.49
CA ARG A 244 -14.62 17.09 -0.45
C ARG A 244 -13.87 17.82 0.66
N LEU A 245 -13.55 17.13 1.75
CA LEU A 245 -12.73 17.64 2.85
C LEU A 245 -11.21 17.42 2.65
N GLY A 246 -10.80 16.93 1.47
CA GLY A 246 -9.40 16.68 1.17
C GLY A 246 -8.82 15.44 1.83
N MET A 247 -9.66 14.59 2.43
CA MET A 247 -9.25 13.29 2.97
C MET A 247 -9.11 12.26 1.87
N TYR A 248 -8.30 11.24 2.12
CA TYR A 248 -8.35 10.00 1.33
C TYR A 248 -9.51 9.13 1.81
N ALA A 249 -10.19 8.51 0.87
CA ALA A 249 -11.23 7.53 1.16
C ALA A 249 -10.80 6.16 0.64
N THR A 250 -10.71 5.19 1.54
CA THR A 250 -10.33 3.82 1.20
C THR A 250 -11.59 2.97 1.10
N LEU A 251 -11.85 2.46 -0.10
CA LEU A 251 -13.03 1.64 -0.40
C LEU A 251 -12.78 0.22 0.09
N ARG A 252 -13.68 -0.30 0.92
CA ARG A 252 -13.48 -1.56 1.63
C ARG A 252 -14.27 -2.72 1.02
N LEU A 253 -13.57 -3.85 0.84
CA LEU A 253 -14.17 -5.17 0.65
C LEU A 253 -13.58 -6.11 1.68
N SER A 254 -14.26 -6.28 2.79
CA SER A 254 -13.86 -7.19 3.85
C SER A 254 -14.91 -8.27 4.11
N PRO A 255 -14.58 -9.33 4.85
CA PRO A 255 -15.55 -10.39 5.15
C PRO A 255 -16.82 -9.93 5.84
N ILE A 256 -16.71 -8.88 6.66
CA ILE A 256 -17.84 -8.31 7.44
C ILE A 256 -18.50 -7.11 6.74
N ARG A 257 -17.79 -6.48 5.79
CA ARG A 257 -18.21 -5.25 5.10
C ARG A 257 -17.86 -5.31 3.61
N PRO A 258 -18.67 -5.97 2.77
CA PRO A 258 -18.42 -6.09 1.33
C PRO A 258 -18.94 -4.89 0.54
N ASP A 259 -18.61 -3.65 0.96
CA ASP A 259 -19.24 -2.43 0.45
C ASP A 259 -18.69 -1.99 -0.92
N LEU A 260 -17.50 -2.43 -1.32
CA LEU A 260 -16.77 -1.97 -2.51
C LEU A 260 -17.61 -1.92 -3.79
N PRO A 261 -18.37 -2.95 -4.20
CA PRO A 261 -19.13 -2.90 -5.46
C PRO A 261 -20.18 -1.79 -5.46
N GLU A 262 -20.90 -1.58 -4.36
CA GLU A 262 -21.91 -0.54 -4.26
C GLU A 262 -21.30 0.86 -4.17
N LEU A 263 -20.17 1.00 -3.49
CA LEU A 263 -19.40 2.25 -3.46
C LEU A 263 -18.94 2.64 -4.88
N VAL A 264 -18.37 1.70 -5.63
CA VAL A 264 -17.93 1.93 -7.02
C VAL A 264 -19.11 2.36 -7.90
N LYS A 265 -20.24 1.65 -7.87
CA LYS A 265 -21.42 2.01 -8.65
C LYS A 265 -21.94 3.42 -8.31
N GLY A 266 -21.94 3.78 -7.03
CA GLY A 266 -22.34 5.12 -6.59
C GLY A 266 -21.38 6.21 -7.07
N LEU A 267 -20.07 5.98 -6.96
CA LEU A 267 -19.04 6.93 -7.41
C LEU A 267 -19.01 7.10 -8.93
N LEU A 268 -19.33 6.04 -9.70
CA LEU A 268 -19.47 6.13 -11.16
C LEU A 268 -20.62 7.06 -11.57
N LYS A 269 -21.77 6.99 -10.86
CA LYS A 269 -22.91 7.91 -11.11
C LYS A 269 -22.54 9.36 -10.90
N GLU A 270 -21.70 9.65 -9.90
CA GLU A 270 -21.22 10.98 -9.57
C GLU A 270 -19.98 11.41 -10.37
N ASN A 271 -19.45 10.52 -11.23
CA ASN A 271 -18.24 10.75 -12.03
C ASN A 271 -17.02 11.18 -11.20
N ILE A 272 -16.75 10.49 -10.07
CA ILE A 272 -15.68 10.83 -9.13
C ILE A 272 -14.62 9.71 -9.00
N CYS A 273 -14.77 8.59 -9.69
CA CYS A 273 -13.84 7.45 -9.63
C CYS A 273 -12.40 7.79 -10.08
N TRP A 274 -12.17 8.91 -10.74
CA TRP A 274 -10.86 9.39 -11.17
C TRP A 274 -10.01 9.99 -10.05
N SER A 275 -10.57 10.23 -8.87
CA SER A 275 -9.86 10.90 -7.78
C SER A 275 -8.61 10.13 -7.36
N ASN A 276 -7.47 10.82 -7.31
CA ASN A 276 -6.21 10.27 -6.79
C ASN A 276 -6.21 10.10 -5.26
N ARG A 277 -7.31 10.48 -4.58
CA ARG A 277 -7.52 10.26 -3.14
C ARG A 277 -8.41 9.05 -2.84
N LEU A 278 -8.66 8.21 -3.83
CA LEU A 278 -9.31 6.92 -3.64
C LEU A 278 -8.26 5.81 -3.52
N MET A 279 -8.48 4.89 -2.61
CA MET A 279 -7.72 3.65 -2.44
C MET A 279 -8.69 2.49 -2.23
N MET A 280 -8.21 1.25 -2.29
CA MET A 280 -8.99 0.06 -1.93
C MET A 280 -8.26 -0.76 -0.86
N THR A 281 -9.01 -1.43 0.01
CA THR A 281 -8.49 -2.28 1.08
C THR A 281 -9.33 -3.51 1.32
N THR A 282 -8.67 -4.60 1.75
CA THR A 282 -9.34 -5.79 2.30
C THR A 282 -9.75 -5.61 3.76
N ASP A 283 -9.17 -4.64 4.46
CA ASP A 283 -9.34 -4.44 5.89
C ASP A 283 -9.03 -5.72 6.71
N GLY A 284 -8.08 -6.51 6.22
CA GLY A 284 -7.71 -7.80 6.81
C GLY A 284 -8.60 -8.96 6.32
N PRO A 285 -8.13 -9.74 5.33
CA PRO A 285 -8.89 -10.88 4.84
C PRO A 285 -8.97 -11.97 5.91
N THR A 286 -10.08 -12.69 5.95
CA THR A 286 -10.16 -13.98 6.66
C THR A 286 -9.56 -15.10 5.78
N PRO A 287 -9.21 -16.28 6.33
CA PRO A 287 -8.73 -17.40 5.53
C PRO A 287 -9.64 -17.78 4.35
N PRO A 288 -10.98 -17.86 4.49
CA PRO A 288 -11.88 -18.13 3.36
C PRO A 288 -11.88 -17.01 2.30
N MET A 289 -11.68 -15.76 2.68
CA MET A 289 -11.57 -14.66 1.73
C MET A 289 -10.25 -14.74 0.96
N LEU A 290 -9.15 -15.06 1.65
CA LEU A 290 -7.83 -15.15 1.04
C LEU A 290 -7.73 -16.28 -0.01
N GLU A 291 -8.56 -17.30 0.08
CA GLU A 291 -8.68 -18.31 -1.01
C GLU A 291 -9.29 -17.73 -2.29
N LYS A 292 -10.15 -16.70 -2.18
CA LYS A 292 -10.70 -15.98 -3.34
C LYS A 292 -9.69 -14.99 -3.93
N GLY A 293 -8.79 -14.49 -3.11
CA GLY A 293 -7.78 -13.49 -3.43
C GLY A 293 -7.59 -12.48 -2.31
N MET A 294 -6.71 -11.54 -2.56
CA MET A 294 -6.43 -10.39 -1.71
C MET A 294 -6.71 -9.10 -2.51
N THR A 295 -5.69 -8.32 -2.81
CA THR A 295 -5.83 -7.10 -3.62
C THR A 295 -6.30 -7.39 -5.06
N ASP A 296 -5.91 -8.54 -5.63
CA ASP A 296 -6.43 -9.05 -6.91
C ASP A 296 -7.95 -9.30 -6.87
N TYR A 297 -8.48 -9.74 -5.72
CA TYR A 297 -9.92 -9.88 -5.52
C TYR A 297 -10.63 -8.53 -5.49
N LEU A 298 -10.06 -7.51 -4.81
CA LEU A 298 -10.59 -6.14 -4.83
C LEU A 298 -10.70 -5.61 -6.25
N LEU A 299 -9.63 -5.78 -7.04
CA LEU A 299 -9.57 -5.33 -8.43
C LEU A 299 -10.68 -5.97 -9.28
N ARG A 300 -10.86 -7.29 -9.16
CA ARG A 300 -11.89 -8.00 -9.88
C ARG A 300 -13.28 -7.46 -9.56
N GLU A 301 -13.64 -7.38 -8.28
CA GLU A 301 -14.94 -6.90 -7.84
C GLU A 301 -15.20 -5.45 -8.25
N ALA A 302 -14.17 -4.58 -8.20
CA ALA A 302 -14.29 -3.19 -8.64
C ALA A 302 -14.51 -3.09 -10.16
N MET A 303 -13.78 -3.87 -10.96
CA MET A 303 -13.97 -3.92 -12.42
C MET A 303 -15.31 -4.54 -12.83
N GLU A 304 -15.78 -5.56 -12.11
CA GLU A 304 -17.12 -6.14 -12.31
C GLU A 304 -18.23 -5.14 -11.94
N ALA A 305 -17.99 -4.26 -10.96
CA ALA A 305 -18.90 -3.17 -10.63
C ALA A 305 -18.90 -2.02 -11.65
N GLY A 306 -18.01 -2.08 -12.65
CA GLY A 306 -17.95 -1.13 -13.78
C GLY A 306 -16.79 -0.15 -13.74
N LEU A 307 -15.87 -0.26 -12.76
CA LEU A 307 -14.69 0.61 -12.73
C LEU A 307 -13.78 0.31 -13.93
N GLU A 308 -13.29 1.38 -14.56
CA GLU A 308 -12.34 1.25 -15.67
C GLU A 308 -11.05 0.58 -15.16
N PRO A 309 -10.50 -0.41 -15.91
CA PRO A 309 -9.42 -1.25 -15.38
C PRO A 309 -8.19 -0.48 -14.90
N ILE A 310 -7.61 0.42 -15.71
CA ILE A 310 -6.38 1.11 -15.30
C ILE A 310 -6.63 2.02 -14.10
N THR A 311 -7.80 2.64 -14.04
CA THR A 311 -8.24 3.39 -12.86
C THR A 311 -8.30 2.48 -11.62
N ALA A 312 -8.84 1.26 -11.75
CA ALA A 312 -8.86 0.30 -10.63
C ALA A 312 -7.43 -0.04 -10.16
N TYR A 313 -6.50 -0.31 -11.09
CA TYR A 313 -5.10 -0.57 -10.73
C TYR A 313 -4.46 0.60 -9.98
N ARG A 314 -4.75 1.84 -10.36
CA ARG A 314 -4.24 3.03 -9.65
C ARG A 314 -4.65 3.06 -8.18
N LEU A 315 -5.86 2.61 -7.87
CA LEU A 315 -6.40 2.60 -6.49
C LEU A 315 -5.66 1.63 -5.56
N VAL A 316 -4.92 0.68 -6.11
CA VAL A 316 -4.15 -0.32 -5.34
C VAL A 316 -2.65 -0.31 -5.67
N THR A 317 -2.17 0.71 -6.33
CA THR A 317 -0.74 0.85 -6.68
C THR A 317 -0.27 2.27 -6.42
N LEU A 318 -0.47 3.20 -7.35
CA LEU A 318 0.03 4.58 -7.28
C LEU A 318 -0.63 5.38 -6.15
N ASN A 319 -1.94 5.28 -5.98
CA ASN A 319 -2.65 6.11 -5.00
C ASN A 319 -2.23 5.82 -3.55
N PRO A 320 -2.16 4.55 -3.08
CA PRO A 320 -1.63 4.26 -1.74
C PRO A 320 -0.14 4.61 -1.62
N ALA A 321 0.68 4.38 -2.64
CA ALA A 321 2.08 4.79 -2.62
C ALA A 321 2.22 6.31 -2.45
N THR A 322 1.41 7.10 -3.17
CA THR A 322 1.38 8.56 -3.04
C THR A 322 0.87 9.00 -1.66
N TYR A 323 -0.16 8.34 -1.14
CA TYR A 323 -0.66 8.65 0.21
C TYR A 323 0.43 8.53 1.26
N TYR A 324 1.23 7.47 1.20
CA TYR A 324 2.33 7.25 2.15
C TYR A 324 3.63 7.98 1.80
N GLY A 325 3.70 8.68 0.66
CA GLY A 325 4.93 9.34 0.19
C GLY A 325 6.00 8.36 -0.28
N LEU A 326 5.58 7.20 -0.78
CA LEU A 326 6.44 6.11 -1.28
C LEU A 326 6.40 5.98 -2.82
N ASP A 327 5.75 6.91 -3.53
CA ASP A 327 5.60 6.87 -4.98
C ASP A 327 6.92 7.13 -5.76
N GLY A 328 7.96 7.54 -5.06
CA GLY A 328 9.33 7.52 -5.56
C GLY A 328 9.93 6.11 -5.68
N GLU A 329 9.41 5.15 -4.92
CA GLU A 329 9.94 3.78 -4.78
C GLU A 329 8.95 2.70 -5.23
N LEU A 330 7.67 2.92 -5.02
CA LEU A 330 6.59 1.94 -5.21
C LEU A 330 5.46 2.49 -6.09
N GLY A 331 4.53 1.63 -6.46
CA GLY A 331 3.26 2.01 -7.06
C GLY A 331 3.28 2.24 -8.57
N GLY A 332 4.42 2.09 -9.24
CA GLY A 332 4.51 2.24 -10.70
C GLY A 332 5.69 1.52 -11.32
N ILE A 333 5.60 1.20 -12.62
CA ILE A 333 6.72 0.70 -13.43
C ILE A 333 7.38 1.89 -14.10
N ALA A 334 8.43 2.43 -13.46
CA ALA A 334 9.17 3.59 -13.96
C ALA A 334 10.62 3.59 -13.45
N PRO A 335 11.55 4.26 -14.13
CA PRO A 335 12.93 4.34 -13.66
C PRO A 335 13.06 4.88 -12.24
N GLY A 336 13.93 4.29 -11.45
CA GLY A 336 14.17 4.60 -10.04
C GLY A 336 13.28 3.87 -9.04
N ARG A 337 12.16 3.26 -9.47
CA ARG A 337 11.27 2.48 -8.61
C ARG A 337 11.82 1.08 -8.39
N LEU A 338 11.43 0.47 -7.27
CA LEU A 338 11.68 -0.95 -7.03
C LEU A 338 11.01 -1.79 -8.14
N ALA A 339 11.71 -2.81 -8.60
CA ALA A 339 11.19 -3.71 -9.62
C ALA A 339 10.22 -4.72 -9.00
N ASP A 340 9.07 -4.22 -8.59
CA ASP A 340 7.89 -4.99 -8.17
C ASP A 340 6.94 -5.05 -9.35
N ILE A 341 6.96 -6.14 -10.08
CA ILE A 341 6.27 -6.28 -11.37
C ILE A 341 5.46 -7.56 -11.39
N LEU A 342 4.20 -7.44 -11.74
CA LEU A 342 3.26 -8.55 -11.90
C LEU A 342 3.06 -8.87 -13.36
N PHE A 343 3.05 -10.14 -13.71
CA PHE A 343 2.81 -10.65 -15.05
C PHE A 343 1.38 -11.20 -15.13
N LEU A 344 0.48 -10.45 -15.75
CA LEU A 344 -0.93 -10.78 -15.90
C LEU A 344 -1.19 -11.32 -17.30
N ARG A 345 -2.13 -12.25 -17.44
CA ARG A 345 -2.59 -12.70 -18.78
C ARG A 345 -3.54 -11.72 -19.45
N ASP A 346 -4.32 -11.05 -18.65
CA ASP A 346 -5.34 -10.13 -19.13
C ASP A 346 -5.53 -9.01 -18.12
N LEU A 347 -5.80 -7.79 -18.62
CA LEU A 347 -6.04 -6.60 -17.82
C LEU A 347 -7.22 -6.78 -16.83
N ARG A 348 -8.21 -7.59 -17.18
CA ARG A 348 -9.38 -7.88 -16.34
C ARG A 348 -9.22 -9.12 -15.46
N GLN A 349 -8.09 -9.81 -15.57
CA GLN A 349 -7.71 -10.94 -14.73
C GLN A 349 -6.53 -10.55 -13.82
N PRO A 350 -6.78 -9.85 -12.71
CA PRO A 350 -5.73 -9.21 -11.91
C PRO A 350 -4.88 -10.20 -11.10
N ARG A 351 -5.20 -11.51 -11.11
CA ARG A 351 -4.34 -12.51 -10.47
C ARG A 351 -3.10 -12.76 -11.32
N PRO A 352 -1.89 -12.48 -10.80
CA PRO A 352 -0.67 -12.69 -11.59
C PRO A 352 -0.35 -14.17 -11.77
N GLU A 353 0.24 -14.50 -12.92
CA GLU A 353 0.87 -15.82 -13.13
C GLU A 353 2.30 -15.86 -12.60
N LYS A 354 2.98 -14.71 -12.61
CA LYS A 354 4.34 -14.57 -12.09
C LYS A 354 4.44 -13.26 -11.32
N VAL A 355 5.23 -13.27 -10.27
CA VAL A 355 5.49 -12.10 -9.43
C VAL A 355 6.99 -11.86 -9.35
N MET A 356 7.40 -10.65 -9.67
CA MET A 356 8.73 -10.14 -9.40
C MET A 356 8.65 -9.17 -8.23
N ALA A 357 9.48 -9.36 -7.23
CA ALA A 357 9.66 -8.42 -6.12
C ALA A 357 11.14 -8.07 -5.98
N GLU A 358 11.44 -6.78 -5.91
CA GLU A 358 12.80 -6.25 -5.83
C GLU A 358 13.76 -6.81 -6.91
N GLY A 359 13.25 -6.94 -8.14
CA GLY A 359 14.00 -7.45 -9.30
C GLY A 359 14.21 -8.96 -9.34
N LYS A 360 13.59 -9.73 -8.45
CA LYS A 360 13.70 -11.20 -8.38
C LYS A 360 12.33 -11.85 -8.58
N MET A 361 12.29 -12.90 -9.36
CA MET A 361 11.09 -13.74 -9.47
C MET A 361 10.86 -14.48 -8.14
N VAL A 362 9.69 -14.32 -7.55
CA VAL A 362 9.35 -14.84 -6.21
C VAL A 362 8.10 -15.73 -6.17
N ALA A 363 7.25 -15.67 -7.18
CA ALA A 363 6.10 -16.55 -7.35
C ALA A 363 5.72 -16.67 -8.84
#